data_90abe81d3a054b84ef77cc9ad877766d
#
_entry.id   90abe81d3a054b84ef77cc9ad877766d
#
_cell.length_a   1.000
_cell.length_b   1.000
_cell.length_c   1.000
_cell.angle_alpha   90.00
_cell.angle_beta   90.00
_cell.angle_gamma   90.00
#
_symmetry.space_group_name_H-M   'P 1'
#
loop_
_entity.id
_entity.type
_entity.pdbx_description
1 polymer ?
#
loop_
_entity_poly.entity_id
_entity_poly.type
_entity_poly.pdbx_seq_one_letter_code
_entity_poly.pdbx_strand_id
1 'polypeptide(L)'
;YIQNHYYIPLIVSENEKVDYLNHIIDVPSEVKFIEQLEEYLQNENNVFKQFDWWMFSKLDQTLDEVHIPYYNPKENNMARFKPDFIFWMQKGNEYVILFVDPKGTEHADGYRKIDGYSRIFETKERKESRAYPFNGFNIKTKLLLKPKRGIAETLENYRKYWFDNFTDFENKIKSTFILK
;
A
#
# COMPACT_ATOMS: atom_id res chain seq x y z
N TYR A 1 4.93 -17.93 -6.13
CA TYR A 1 4.54 -16.71 -6.86
C TYR A 1 5.03 -15.44 -6.15
N ILE A 2 4.76 -15.32 -4.87
CA ILE A 2 5.12 -14.15 -4.04
C ILE A 2 6.63 -13.96 -3.93
N GLN A 3 7.41 -15.02 -3.77
CA GLN A 3 8.85 -14.95 -3.52
C GLN A 3 9.63 -14.16 -4.59
N ASN A 4 9.22 -14.26 -5.84
CA ASN A 4 9.89 -13.57 -6.95
C ASN A 4 9.61 -12.05 -6.97
N HIS A 5 8.66 -11.59 -6.19
CA HIS A 5 8.21 -10.20 -6.14
C HIS A 5 8.43 -9.54 -4.77
N TYR A 6 8.95 -10.29 -3.81
CA TYR A 6 9.25 -9.74 -2.49
C TYR A 6 10.62 -9.09 -2.47
N TYR A 7 10.66 -7.79 -2.23
CA TYR A 7 11.88 -7.03 -2.07
C TYR A 7 12.23 -6.96 -0.59
N ILE A 8 13.34 -7.59 -0.22
CA ILE A 8 13.95 -7.44 1.10
C ILE A 8 15.12 -6.49 0.92
N PRO A 9 15.16 -5.31 1.54
CA PRO A 9 16.38 -4.53 1.57
C PRO A 9 17.47 -5.39 2.20
N LEU A 10 18.54 -5.64 1.45
CA LEU A 10 19.65 -6.47 1.87
C LEU A 10 20.39 -5.71 2.98
N ILE A 11 20.09 -6.02 4.22
CA ILE A 11 20.99 -5.69 5.33
C ILE A 11 22.08 -6.75 5.27
N VAL A 12 23.23 -6.43 4.68
CA VAL A 12 24.40 -7.29 4.74
C VAL A 12 24.90 -7.28 6.19
N SER A 13 24.57 -8.32 6.93
CA SER A 13 25.22 -8.57 8.22
C SER A 13 26.51 -9.36 7.95
N GLU A 14 27.62 -8.96 8.57
CA GLU A 14 28.87 -9.68 8.51
C GLU A 14 28.82 -11.06 9.20
N ASN A 15 27.76 -11.38 9.91
CA ASN A 15 27.52 -12.68 10.52
C ASN A 15 26.66 -13.55 9.61
N GLU A 16 27.19 -14.71 9.22
CA GLU A 16 26.67 -15.68 8.23
C GLU A 16 25.27 -16.28 8.50
N LYS A 17 24.53 -15.77 9.46
CA LYS A 17 23.16 -16.21 9.79
C LYS A 17 22.19 -15.04 9.72
N VAL A 18 22.01 -14.50 8.53
CA VAL A 18 20.80 -13.73 8.28
C VAL A 18 19.71 -14.70 7.88
N ASP A 19 18.86 -15.03 8.84
CA ASP A 19 17.66 -15.82 8.59
C ASP A 19 16.63 -14.88 7.96
N TYR A 20 16.67 -14.75 6.63
CA TYR A 20 15.83 -13.83 5.81
C TYR A 20 14.34 -14.16 5.90
N LEU A 21 13.98 -15.27 6.49
CA LEU A 21 12.60 -15.71 6.68
C LEU A 21 11.99 -15.22 7.99
N ASN A 22 12.77 -14.61 8.86
CA ASN A 22 12.33 -14.19 10.19
C ASN A 22 11.85 -12.74 10.29
N HIS A 23 11.52 -12.07 9.20
CA HIS A 23 10.46 -11.06 9.27
C HIS A 23 9.13 -11.81 9.41
N ILE A 24 8.93 -12.38 10.61
CA ILE A 24 7.71 -13.07 10.97
C ILE A 24 6.59 -12.06 10.86
N ILE A 25 5.78 -12.24 9.83
CA ILE A 25 4.49 -11.57 9.76
C ILE A 25 3.61 -12.33 10.75
N ASP A 26 3.55 -11.86 11.98
CA ASP A 26 2.81 -12.48 13.09
C ASP A 26 1.44 -11.84 13.32
N VAL A 27 1.19 -10.71 12.68
CA VAL A 27 -0.11 -10.02 12.76
C VAL A 27 -1.14 -10.74 11.87
N PRO A 28 -2.23 -11.29 12.43
CA PRO A 28 -3.17 -12.13 11.67
C PRO A 28 -3.76 -11.48 10.43
N SER A 29 -4.01 -10.18 10.45
CA SER A 29 -4.53 -9.44 9.29
C SER A 29 -3.51 -9.30 8.16
N GLU A 30 -2.23 -9.19 8.50
CA GLU A 30 -1.14 -9.13 7.53
C GLU A 30 -0.90 -10.51 6.91
N VAL A 31 -0.86 -11.57 7.74
CA VAL A 31 -0.77 -12.96 7.26
C VAL A 31 -1.91 -13.26 6.28
N LYS A 32 -3.14 -12.97 6.69
CA LYS A 32 -4.32 -13.17 5.84
C LYS A 32 -4.23 -12.39 4.52
N PHE A 33 -3.70 -11.17 4.54
CA PHE A 33 -3.51 -10.38 3.32
C PHE A 33 -2.52 -11.05 2.37
N ILE A 34 -1.40 -11.56 2.89
CA ILE A 34 -0.39 -12.28 2.08
C ILE A 34 -0.96 -13.58 1.51
N GLU A 35 -1.68 -14.37 2.31
CA GLU A 35 -2.34 -15.58 1.84
C GLU A 35 -3.32 -15.28 0.69
N GLN A 36 -4.14 -14.25 0.85
CA GLN A 36 -5.08 -13.81 -0.19
C GLN A 36 -4.38 -13.25 -1.43
N LEU A 37 -3.25 -12.56 -1.27
CA LEU A 37 -2.43 -12.10 -2.39
C LEU A 37 -1.86 -13.30 -3.15
N GLU A 38 -1.33 -14.30 -2.46
CA GLU A 38 -0.77 -15.48 -3.08
C GLU A 38 -1.83 -16.31 -3.83
N GLU A 39 -3.00 -16.49 -3.24
CA GLU A 39 -4.15 -17.12 -3.91
C GLU A 39 -4.57 -16.33 -5.16
N TYR A 40 -4.66 -15.01 -5.04
CA TYR A 40 -5.01 -14.13 -6.16
C TYR A 40 -4.00 -14.20 -7.31
N LEU A 41 -2.71 -14.28 -7.01
CA LEU A 41 -1.64 -14.37 -8.02
C LEU A 41 -1.66 -15.68 -8.83
N GLN A 42 -2.28 -16.74 -8.31
CA GLN A 42 -2.48 -18.00 -9.04
C GLN A 42 -3.50 -17.85 -10.19
N ASN A 43 -4.36 -16.84 -10.12
CA ASN A 43 -5.31 -16.56 -11.20
C ASN A 43 -4.55 -16.08 -12.44
N GLU A 44 -4.80 -16.73 -13.58
CA GLU A 44 -4.17 -16.35 -14.84
C GLU A 44 -4.51 -14.94 -15.32
N ASN A 45 -5.65 -14.41 -14.91
CA ASN A 45 -6.13 -13.08 -15.27
C ASN A 45 -5.88 -12.02 -14.20
N ASN A 46 -4.98 -12.27 -13.23
CA ASN A 46 -4.71 -11.29 -12.19
C ASN A 46 -4.09 -9.99 -12.75
N VAL A 47 -4.40 -8.86 -12.12
CA VAL A 47 -3.95 -7.52 -12.57
C VAL A 47 -2.44 -7.36 -12.61
N PHE A 48 -1.71 -8.08 -11.76
CA PHE A 48 -0.25 -7.94 -11.67
C PHE A 48 0.48 -8.42 -12.92
N LYS A 49 -0.13 -9.31 -13.73
CA LYS A 49 0.41 -9.73 -15.03
C LYS A 49 0.37 -8.64 -16.11
N GLN A 50 -0.31 -7.53 -15.86
CA GLN A 50 -0.39 -6.42 -16.80
C GLN A 50 0.76 -5.41 -16.62
N PHE A 51 1.54 -5.54 -15.54
CA PHE A 51 2.70 -4.70 -15.28
C PHE A 51 3.94 -5.26 -15.98
N ASP A 52 4.85 -4.36 -16.37
CA ASP A 52 6.15 -4.73 -16.90
C ASP A 52 7.00 -5.38 -15.81
N TRP A 53 6.88 -4.85 -14.59
CA TRP A 53 7.34 -5.48 -13.35
C TRP A 53 6.61 -4.89 -12.14
N TRP A 54 6.64 -5.64 -11.04
CA TRP A 54 6.17 -5.20 -9.74
C TRP A 54 6.93 -5.92 -8.64
N MET A 55 7.03 -5.25 -7.51
CA MET A 55 7.58 -5.78 -6.28
C MET A 55 6.79 -5.27 -5.08
N PHE A 56 6.90 -5.94 -3.96
CA PHE A 56 6.35 -5.46 -2.69
C PHE A 56 7.29 -5.76 -1.53
N SER A 57 7.11 -5.04 -0.43
CA SER A 57 7.80 -5.27 0.83
C SER A 57 6.87 -5.03 1.99
N LYS A 58 7.08 -5.78 3.08
CA LYS A 58 6.57 -5.37 4.38
C LYS A 58 7.43 -4.23 4.92
N LEU A 59 6.79 -3.21 5.48
CA LEU A 59 7.48 -2.13 6.17
C LEU A 59 7.64 -2.48 7.65
N ASP A 60 8.87 -2.41 8.15
CA ASP A 60 9.14 -2.56 9.57
C ASP A 60 8.80 -1.27 10.32
N GLN A 61 8.08 -1.41 11.43
CA GLN A 61 7.62 -0.26 12.22
C GLN A 61 8.77 0.48 12.92
N THR A 62 9.89 -0.20 13.14
CA THR A 62 11.04 0.33 13.89
C THR A 62 12.22 0.73 13.01
N LEU A 63 12.48 -0.02 11.94
CA LEU A 63 13.65 0.14 11.09
C LEU A 63 13.40 1.07 9.89
N ASP A 64 12.19 1.02 9.31
CA ASP A 64 11.89 1.80 8.14
C ASP A 64 11.48 3.23 8.48
N GLU A 65 12.07 4.21 7.80
CA GLU A 65 11.71 5.62 7.94
C GLU A 65 10.51 6.03 7.09
N VAL A 66 10.00 5.14 6.25
CA VAL A 66 8.84 5.42 5.38
C VAL A 66 7.59 5.63 6.24
N HIS A 67 7.09 6.84 6.24
CA HIS A 67 5.87 7.19 6.96
C HIS A 67 5.11 8.33 6.28
N ILE A 68 3.83 8.41 6.57
CA ILE A 68 2.93 9.49 6.13
C ILE A 68 2.55 10.31 7.36
N PRO A 69 2.95 11.58 7.46
CA PRO A 69 2.57 12.42 8.58
C PRO A 69 1.08 12.78 8.51
N TYR A 70 0.41 12.73 9.65
CA TYR A 70 -0.97 13.17 9.78
C TYR A 70 -1.20 13.87 11.13
N TYR A 71 -2.21 14.74 11.19
CA TYR A 71 -2.57 15.40 12.43
C TYR A 71 -3.42 14.50 13.33
N ASN A 72 -2.97 14.29 14.59
CA ASN A 72 -3.72 13.57 15.60
C ASN A 72 -4.33 14.57 16.63
N PRO A 73 -5.63 14.84 16.56
CA PRO A 73 -6.25 15.81 17.47
C PRO A 73 -6.35 15.33 18.92
N LYS A 74 -6.25 14.03 19.20
CA LYS A 74 -6.25 13.50 20.57
C LYS A 74 -4.99 13.90 21.34
N GLU A 75 -3.88 13.96 20.63
CA GLU A 75 -2.57 14.30 21.19
C GLU A 75 -2.14 15.71 20.82
N ASN A 76 -2.94 16.42 20.02
CA ASN A 76 -2.66 17.74 19.48
C ASN A 76 -1.28 17.86 18.83
N ASN A 77 -0.88 16.82 18.08
CA ASN A 77 0.44 16.78 17.44
C ASN A 77 0.36 16.11 16.04
N MET A 78 1.49 16.16 15.34
CA MET A 78 1.70 15.39 14.10
C MET A 78 2.14 13.98 14.47
N ALA A 79 1.36 12.99 14.07
CA ALA A 79 1.66 11.58 14.19
C ALA A 79 2.22 11.03 12.88
N ARG A 80 2.85 9.85 12.95
CA ARG A 80 3.44 9.13 11.82
C ARG A 80 2.62 7.89 11.53
N PHE A 81 2.01 7.83 10.36
CA PHE A 81 1.38 6.62 9.87
C PHE A 81 2.41 5.83 9.07
N LYS A 82 2.70 4.61 9.49
CA LYS A 82 3.52 3.64 8.77
C LYS A 82 2.57 2.59 8.21
N PRO A 83 2.38 2.53 6.88
CA PRO A 83 1.64 1.44 6.23
C PRO A 83 2.36 0.11 6.47
N ASP A 84 1.61 -1.01 6.49
CA ASP A 84 2.21 -2.32 6.68
C ASP A 84 2.99 -2.80 5.47
N PHE A 85 2.50 -2.48 4.26
CA PHE A 85 3.09 -2.90 3.00
C PHE A 85 3.28 -1.73 2.04
N ILE A 86 4.31 -1.85 1.20
CA ILE A 86 4.57 -0.99 0.06
C ILE A 86 4.70 -1.87 -1.18
N PHE A 87 4.08 -1.45 -2.28
CA PHE A 87 4.22 -2.04 -3.59
C PHE A 87 4.82 -1.04 -4.55
N TRP A 88 5.69 -1.50 -5.42
CA TRP A 88 6.22 -0.76 -6.55
C TRP A 88 5.76 -1.45 -7.83
N MET A 89 5.13 -0.70 -8.72
CA MET A 89 4.56 -1.25 -9.96
C MET A 89 4.88 -0.33 -11.12
N GLN A 90 5.29 -0.89 -12.26
CA GLN A 90 5.59 -0.15 -13.47
C GLN A 90 4.83 -0.70 -14.65
N LYS A 91 4.31 0.20 -15.49
CA LYS A 91 3.78 -0.09 -16.81
C LYS A 91 4.12 1.04 -17.77
N GLY A 92 4.96 0.74 -18.78
CA GLY A 92 5.51 1.78 -19.66
C GLY A 92 6.28 2.84 -18.86
N ASN A 93 5.89 4.08 -19.00
CA ASN A 93 6.46 5.21 -18.26
C ASN A 93 5.67 5.58 -16.98
N GLU A 94 4.60 4.87 -16.67
CA GLU A 94 3.86 5.06 -15.41
C GLU A 94 4.46 4.19 -14.31
N TYR A 95 4.72 4.81 -13.18
CA TYR A 95 5.26 4.17 -11.99
C TYR A 95 4.36 4.48 -10.80
N VAL A 96 3.92 3.46 -10.08
CA VAL A 96 3.05 3.63 -8.90
C VAL A 96 3.69 3.03 -7.67
N ILE A 97 3.72 3.83 -6.60
CA ILE A 97 4.02 3.38 -5.24
C ILE A 97 2.68 3.25 -4.52
N LEU A 98 2.30 2.01 -4.17
CA LEU A 98 1.07 1.72 -3.47
C LEU A 98 1.37 1.37 -2.00
N PHE A 99 0.80 2.15 -1.10
CA PHE A 99 0.81 1.86 0.33
C PHE A 99 -0.43 1.06 0.72
N VAL A 100 -0.26 -0.03 1.47
CA VAL A 100 -1.36 -0.90 1.91
C VAL A 100 -1.30 -1.11 3.42
N ASP A 101 -2.44 -0.94 4.09
CA ASP A 101 -2.62 -1.26 5.51
C ASP A 101 -3.86 -2.16 5.68
N PRO A 102 -3.68 -3.51 5.82
CA PRO A 102 -4.77 -4.46 5.92
C PRO A 102 -5.29 -4.67 7.36
N LYS A 103 -4.85 -3.88 8.33
CA LYS A 103 -5.13 -4.11 9.77
C LYS A 103 -6.56 -3.88 10.23
N GLY A 104 -7.48 -3.49 9.36
CA GLY A 104 -8.84 -3.18 9.80
C GLY A 104 -8.90 -1.92 10.65
N THR A 105 -8.66 -0.79 10.02
CA THR A 105 -8.58 0.52 10.66
C THR A 105 -9.99 1.04 11.02
N GLU A 106 -10.15 1.60 12.21
CA GLU A 106 -11.36 2.36 12.57
C GLU A 106 -11.52 3.56 11.62
N HIS A 107 -12.75 3.84 11.16
CA HIS A 107 -13.00 4.87 10.16
C HIS A 107 -12.44 6.24 10.56
N ALA A 108 -12.62 6.66 11.81
CA ALA A 108 -12.15 7.97 12.27
C ALA A 108 -10.63 8.12 12.19
N ASP A 109 -9.87 7.08 12.54
CA ASP A 109 -8.41 7.11 12.44
C ASP A 109 -7.96 6.96 10.99
N GLY A 110 -8.67 6.14 10.21
CA GLY A 110 -8.45 6.01 8.78
C GLY A 110 -8.60 7.33 8.03
N TYR A 111 -9.64 8.12 8.31
CA TYR A 111 -9.82 9.43 7.69
C TYR A 111 -8.65 10.38 7.95
N ARG A 112 -8.11 10.39 9.16
CA ARG A 112 -6.92 11.22 9.50
C ARG A 112 -5.68 10.80 8.73
N LYS A 113 -5.42 9.49 8.63
CA LYS A 113 -4.33 8.92 7.85
C LYS A 113 -4.50 9.29 6.36
N ILE A 114 -5.71 9.17 5.83
CA ILE A 114 -6.05 9.54 4.46
C ILE A 114 -5.88 11.04 4.23
N ASP A 115 -6.29 11.88 5.17
CA ASP A 115 -6.10 13.33 5.08
C ASP A 115 -4.63 13.72 5.04
N GLY A 116 -3.79 13.05 5.83
CA GLY A 116 -2.33 13.21 5.78
C GLY A 116 -1.77 12.83 4.42
N TYR A 117 -2.13 11.65 3.93
CA TYR A 117 -1.74 11.16 2.61
C TYR A 117 -2.19 12.11 1.48
N SER A 118 -3.47 12.46 1.46
CA SER A 118 -4.06 13.29 0.42
C SER A 118 -3.42 14.68 0.34
N ARG A 119 -3.08 15.27 1.49
CA ARG A 119 -2.40 16.58 1.54
C ARG A 119 -1.05 16.56 0.85
N ILE A 120 -0.31 15.46 0.92
CA ILE A 120 1.04 15.32 0.36
C ILE A 120 0.97 14.89 -1.10
N PHE A 121 0.18 13.86 -1.39
CA PHE A 121 0.28 13.11 -2.65
C PHE A 121 -0.86 13.38 -3.65
N GLU A 122 -1.89 14.12 -3.27
CA GLU A 122 -3.01 14.39 -4.18
C GLU A 122 -3.17 15.87 -4.52
N THR A 123 -3.89 16.13 -5.60
CA THR A 123 -4.31 17.49 -5.96
C THR A 123 -5.24 18.06 -4.89
N LYS A 124 -5.39 19.41 -4.86
CA LYS A 124 -6.21 20.09 -3.84
C LYS A 124 -7.65 19.58 -3.78
N GLU A 125 -8.15 19.07 -4.88
CA GLU A 125 -9.53 18.57 -4.99
C GLU A 125 -9.65 17.08 -4.64
N ARG A 126 -8.58 16.41 -4.24
CA ARG A 126 -8.51 14.97 -3.91
C ARG A 126 -9.00 14.05 -5.03
N LYS A 127 -8.97 14.53 -6.26
CA LYS A 127 -9.47 13.74 -7.39
C LYS A 127 -8.42 12.80 -7.94
N GLU A 128 -7.15 13.23 -7.97
CA GLU A 128 -6.06 12.49 -8.62
C GLU A 128 -4.78 12.56 -7.81
N SER A 129 -3.99 11.49 -7.86
CA SER A 129 -2.63 11.48 -7.36
C SER A 129 -1.78 12.47 -8.15
N ARG A 130 -0.95 13.24 -7.48
CA ARG A 130 0.04 14.08 -8.15
C ARG A 130 1.02 13.19 -8.90
N ALA A 131 1.36 13.57 -10.12
CA ALA A 131 2.42 12.96 -10.88
C ALA A 131 3.74 13.67 -10.58
N TYR A 132 4.76 12.91 -10.26
CA TYR A 132 6.11 13.39 -10.03
C TYR A 132 7.01 12.88 -11.16
N PRO A 133 7.41 13.72 -12.11
CA PRO A 133 8.30 13.29 -13.20
C PRO A 133 9.69 13.03 -12.65
N PHE A 134 10.25 11.87 -12.95
CA PHE A 134 11.61 11.49 -12.59
C PHE A 134 12.18 10.51 -13.59
N ASN A 135 13.33 10.83 -14.19
CA ASN A 135 14.06 9.98 -15.16
C ASN A 135 13.17 9.37 -16.27
N GLY A 136 12.24 10.14 -16.82
CA GLY A 136 11.34 9.70 -17.89
C GLY A 136 10.10 8.92 -17.41
N PHE A 137 9.95 8.71 -16.11
CA PHE A 137 8.76 8.11 -15.51
C PHE A 137 7.85 9.17 -14.89
N ASN A 138 6.55 8.87 -14.88
CA ASN A 138 5.54 9.57 -14.10
C ASN A 138 5.26 8.77 -12.83
N ILE A 139 5.83 9.21 -11.71
CA ILE A 139 5.63 8.54 -10.41
C ILE A 139 4.35 9.04 -9.78
N LYS A 140 3.46 8.13 -9.41
CA LYS A 140 2.23 8.38 -8.67
C LYS A 140 2.23 7.56 -7.39
N THR A 141 1.47 8.00 -6.41
CA THR A 141 1.26 7.20 -5.19
C THR A 141 -0.20 6.83 -5.04
N LYS A 142 -0.46 5.76 -4.32
CA LYS A 142 -1.80 5.35 -3.90
C LYS A 142 -1.78 4.83 -2.48
N LEU A 143 -2.88 5.02 -1.77
CA LEU A 143 -3.09 4.47 -0.44
C LEU A 143 -4.33 3.58 -0.45
N LEU A 144 -4.21 2.36 0.09
CA LEU A 144 -5.33 1.45 0.32
C LEU A 144 -5.33 0.95 1.76
N LEU A 145 -6.45 1.15 2.44
CA LEU A 145 -6.68 0.74 3.81
C LEU A 145 -7.80 -0.30 3.88
N LYS A 146 -7.74 -1.21 4.80
CA LYS A 146 -8.87 -2.08 5.11
C LYS A 146 -9.71 -1.49 6.25
N PRO A 147 -11.04 -1.34 6.07
CA PRO A 147 -11.89 -0.83 7.13
C PRO A 147 -12.20 -1.95 8.14
N LYS A 148 -12.39 -1.59 9.40
CA LYS A 148 -12.77 -2.54 10.45
C LYS A 148 -14.20 -3.05 10.28
N ARG A 149 -15.10 -2.23 9.75
CA ARG A 149 -16.57 -2.50 9.65
C ARG A 149 -17.10 -2.55 8.21
N GLY A 150 -16.23 -2.60 7.20
CA GLY A 150 -16.63 -2.62 5.81
C GLY A 150 -16.78 -1.23 5.16
N ILE A 151 -16.69 -1.21 3.82
CA ILE A 151 -16.68 0.03 3.03
C ILE A 151 -18.05 0.74 3.07
N ALA A 152 -19.14 0.00 3.20
CA ALA A 152 -20.49 0.58 3.17
C ALA A 152 -20.71 1.65 4.26
N GLU A 153 -20.01 1.53 5.38
CA GLU A 153 -20.06 2.48 6.50
C GLU A 153 -19.10 3.66 6.35
N THR A 154 -18.28 3.70 5.28
CA THR A 154 -17.34 4.78 5.05
C THR A 154 -17.98 5.97 4.34
N LEU A 155 -17.50 7.17 4.62
CA LEU A 155 -17.93 8.38 3.90
C LEU A 155 -17.57 8.26 2.42
N GLU A 156 -18.47 8.70 1.55
CA GLU A 156 -18.36 8.52 0.10
C GLU A 156 -17.07 9.07 -0.48
N ASN A 157 -16.65 10.26 -0.06
CA ASN A 157 -15.41 10.91 -0.51
C ASN A 157 -14.12 10.21 -0.08
N TYR A 158 -14.20 9.26 0.87
CA TYR A 158 -13.08 8.44 1.31
C TYR A 158 -13.11 7.01 0.75
N ARG A 159 -14.17 6.57 0.08
CA ARG A 159 -14.31 5.19 -0.42
C ARG A 159 -13.21 4.75 -1.37
N LYS A 160 -12.62 5.66 -2.11
CA LYS A 160 -11.51 5.33 -3.03
C LYS A 160 -10.25 4.81 -2.34
N TYR A 161 -10.07 5.04 -1.04
CA TYR A 161 -8.92 4.60 -0.25
C TYR A 161 -9.15 3.29 0.49
N TRP A 162 -10.36 2.73 0.43
CA TRP A 162 -10.72 1.54 1.17
C TRP A 162 -10.91 0.35 0.24
N PHE A 163 -10.56 -0.85 0.73
CA PHE A 163 -10.88 -2.12 0.06
C PHE A 163 -11.38 -3.15 1.07
N ASP A 164 -12.38 -3.96 0.68
CA ASP A 164 -12.94 -5.04 1.51
C ASP A 164 -12.35 -6.40 1.17
N ASN A 165 -12.10 -6.65 -0.10
CA ASN A 165 -11.65 -7.93 -0.63
C ASN A 165 -10.68 -7.73 -1.82
N PHE A 166 -10.11 -8.82 -2.33
CA PHE A 166 -9.13 -8.75 -3.41
C PHE A 166 -9.71 -8.31 -4.76
N THR A 167 -10.98 -8.58 -5.03
CA THR A 167 -11.64 -8.04 -6.25
C THR A 167 -11.72 -6.52 -6.20
N ASP A 168 -12.06 -5.97 -5.05
CA ASP A 168 -12.09 -4.52 -4.86
C ASP A 168 -10.68 -3.92 -4.89
N PHE A 169 -9.72 -4.59 -4.25
CA PHE A 169 -8.30 -4.23 -4.32
C PHE A 169 -7.79 -4.16 -5.76
N GLU A 170 -8.09 -5.18 -6.56
CA GLU A 170 -7.77 -5.22 -8.00
C GLU A 170 -8.37 -4.04 -8.77
N ASN A 171 -9.67 -3.77 -8.58
CA ASN A 171 -10.36 -2.67 -9.23
C ASN A 171 -9.74 -1.30 -8.87
N LYS A 172 -9.31 -1.14 -7.63
CA LYS A 172 -8.59 0.06 -7.17
C LYS A 172 -7.23 0.20 -7.86
N ILE A 173 -6.50 -0.89 -8.07
CA ILE A 173 -5.25 -0.87 -8.82
C ILE A 173 -5.51 -0.54 -10.29
N LYS A 174 -6.46 -1.22 -10.95
CA LYS A 174 -6.81 -0.96 -12.36
C LYS A 174 -7.14 0.51 -12.61
N SER A 175 -7.92 1.13 -11.74
CA SER A 175 -8.30 2.54 -11.88
C SER A 175 -7.11 3.51 -11.82
N THR A 176 -5.99 3.09 -11.24
CA THR A 176 -4.80 3.94 -11.11
C THR A 176 -3.97 4.00 -12.38
N PHE A 177 -3.93 2.91 -13.14
CA PHE A 177 -3.10 2.77 -14.35
C PHE A 177 -3.90 2.92 -15.65
N ILE A 178 -5.20 3.14 -15.62
CA ILE A 178 -6.07 3.09 -16.81
C ILE A 178 -5.85 1.74 -17.55
N LEU A 179 -5.81 0.66 -16.77
CA LEU A 179 -5.69 -0.70 -17.31
C LEU A 179 -7.02 -1.12 -17.97
N LYS A 180 -6.89 -1.77 -19.13
CA LYS A 180 -8.03 -2.34 -19.84
C LYS A 180 -8.48 -3.67 -19.22
#